data_b4b96d0c2075c6a5a27a5960c472d98b
#
_entry.id   b4b96d0c2075c6a5a27a5960c472d98b
#
_cell.length_a   1.000
_cell.length_b   1.000
_cell.length_c   1.000
_cell.angle_alpha   90.00
_cell.angle_beta   90.00
_cell.angle_gamma   90.00
#
_symmetry.space_group_name_H-M   'P 1'
#
loop_
_entity.id
_entity.type
_entity.pdbx_description
1 polymer ?
#
loop_
_entity_poly.entity_id
_entity_poly.type
_entity_poly.pdbx_seq_one_letter_code
_entity_poly.pdbx_strand_id
1 'polypeptide(L)'
;MTLDAARRGLLGLLCLVAALPAMAVTLQGVRMHEAPDSTRLVFDTNGEVRFKVFTLNNPQRVVVDLLNVTDQGNFDPSMVAVARERIKALRASRRGNGYRVVIDVHKQLKPNAFTLRPIDPYGHRLVVDLFDPDQQRRVVAQPKSKPDRNVIVAIDAGHGGDDPGAIGPRKIFEKQVVLQIARKVKKRIDAMRGFEGLLIRTGDYYLPHRRRTELARQARADVFLSIHADSFKQASVNGASVYTLSDRGATSETAAYLAERENRSDLLGGVGDVSLSDRDPVVAQVLLDLSMDANRSASIAAGEAILANMGKVTKLHKRGVEQAAFIVLKSPDMPSLLIETGFISNPKEAVRLSQAEHQNNLARAIANGVEQFLRANPPPGTLLARLGGELRYTIVRGDTLSTIAQRYGVTSKTLKSRNGLTNDRIRVGQILLIPTGG
;
A
#
# COMPACT_ATOMS: atom_id res chain seq x y z
N MET A 1 74.26 51.44 19.77
CA MET A 1 74.67 50.60 20.89
C MET A 1 73.47 50.18 21.66
N THR A 2 73.33 48.84 21.69
CA THR A 2 72.66 47.94 22.64
C THR A 2 71.12 47.98 22.59
N LEU A 3 70.46 47.02 21.93
CA LEU A 3 70.15 45.64 22.26
C LEU A 3 69.59 45.46 23.68
N ASP A 4 68.27 45.12 23.78
CA ASP A 4 67.86 43.87 24.42
C ASP A 4 66.32 43.79 24.52
N ALA A 5 65.90 42.79 24.03
CA ALA A 5 65.36 41.54 24.53
C ALA A 5 63.83 41.52 24.59
N ALA A 6 63.31 40.96 23.51
CA ALA A 6 61.96 40.42 23.46
C ALA A 6 61.71 39.31 24.52
N ARG A 7 60.76 39.48 25.41
CA ARG A 7 60.18 38.36 26.18
C ARG A 7 58.88 37.95 25.64
N ARG A 8 58.92 36.77 25.03
CA ARG A 8 57.77 35.98 24.52
C ARG A 8 56.88 35.61 25.71
N GLY A 9 55.71 36.19 25.77
CA GLY A 9 54.60 35.70 26.58
C GLY A 9 53.72 34.84 25.72
N LEU A 10 53.94 33.51 25.77
CA LEU A 10 53.04 32.50 25.10
C LEU A 10 51.82 32.32 26.00
N LEU A 11 50.72 33.05 25.71
CA LEU A 11 49.40 32.73 26.31
C LEU A 11 48.86 31.48 25.62
N GLY A 12 48.99 30.35 26.32
CA GLY A 12 48.30 29.13 25.97
C GLY A 12 46.79 29.30 26.15
N LEU A 13 46.07 29.48 25.06
CA LEU A 13 44.60 29.42 25.03
C LEU A 13 44.20 27.97 25.25
N LEU A 14 43.91 27.61 26.48
CA LEU A 14 43.34 26.31 26.84
C LEU A 14 41.89 26.33 26.34
N CYS A 15 41.63 25.78 25.12
CA CYS A 15 40.29 25.50 24.65
C CYS A 15 39.68 24.42 25.56
N LEU A 16 38.95 24.85 26.56
CA LEU A 16 38.07 23.97 27.33
C LEU A 16 36.96 23.53 26.42
N VAL A 17 37.14 22.40 25.73
CA VAL A 17 36.04 21.71 25.02
C VAL A 17 35.10 21.24 26.12
N ALA A 18 34.10 22.04 26.43
CA ALA A 18 32.97 21.60 27.24
C ALA A 18 32.35 20.40 26.56
N ALA A 19 32.65 19.19 27.02
CA ALA A 19 31.94 17.99 26.64
C ALA A 19 30.47 18.19 27.10
N LEU A 20 29.61 18.59 26.19
CA LEU A 20 28.18 18.58 26.44
C LEU A 20 27.82 17.15 26.88
N PRO A 21 27.15 16.98 28.03
CA PRO A 21 26.75 15.66 28.47
C PRO A 21 25.89 15.07 27.36
N ALA A 22 26.34 13.97 26.77
CA ALA A 22 25.53 13.20 25.84
C ALA A 22 24.24 12.83 26.59
N MET A 23 23.12 13.50 26.28
CA MET A 23 21.85 13.16 26.90
C MET A 23 21.59 11.67 26.66
N ALA A 24 21.41 10.91 27.73
CA ALA A 24 21.11 9.50 27.63
C ALA A 24 19.80 9.35 26.82
N VAL A 25 19.85 8.51 25.82
CA VAL A 25 18.63 8.17 25.03
C VAL A 25 17.65 7.49 25.98
N THR A 26 16.39 7.90 25.93
CA THR A 26 15.34 7.33 26.79
C THR A 26 14.33 6.57 25.97
N LEU A 27 13.91 5.40 26.49
CA LEU A 27 12.76 4.65 25.98
C LEU A 27 11.49 5.32 26.49
N GLN A 28 10.65 5.80 25.56
CA GLN A 28 9.42 6.53 25.87
C GLN A 28 8.18 5.62 25.85
N GLY A 29 8.21 4.56 25.04
CA GLY A 29 7.10 3.62 24.94
C GLY A 29 7.37 2.51 23.92
N VAL A 30 6.48 1.51 23.92
CA VAL A 30 6.46 0.45 22.92
C VAL A 30 5.04 0.29 22.40
N ARG A 31 4.91 0.29 21.10
CA ARG A 31 3.65 0.01 20.39
C ARG A 31 3.77 -1.32 19.65
N MET A 32 2.66 -2.02 19.49
CA MET A 32 2.63 -3.30 18.80
C MET A 32 1.48 -3.36 17.79
N HIS A 33 1.80 -3.87 16.61
CA HIS A 33 0.84 -4.08 15.53
C HIS A 33 0.95 -5.49 14.99
N GLU A 34 -0.16 -6.20 14.95
CA GLU A 34 -0.24 -7.58 14.49
C GLU A 34 -0.75 -7.62 13.05
N ALA A 35 0.03 -8.24 12.17
CA ALA A 35 -0.33 -8.56 10.80
C ALA A 35 -0.47 -10.09 10.63
N PRO A 36 -1.13 -10.58 9.57
CA PRO A 36 -1.33 -12.02 9.37
C PRO A 36 -0.05 -12.85 9.31
N ASP A 37 1.07 -12.27 8.83
CA ASP A 37 2.35 -12.94 8.63
C ASP A 37 3.48 -12.45 9.55
N SER A 38 3.23 -11.43 10.35
CA SER A 38 4.23 -10.80 11.19
C SER A 38 3.65 -10.05 12.38
N THR A 39 4.50 -9.74 13.36
CA THR A 39 4.18 -8.80 14.43
C THR A 39 5.24 -7.72 14.48
N ARG A 40 4.85 -6.48 14.42
CA ARG A 40 5.72 -5.30 14.51
C ARG A 40 5.71 -4.74 15.92
N LEU A 41 6.90 -4.55 16.51
CA LEU A 41 7.10 -3.75 17.72
C LEU A 41 7.82 -2.46 17.34
N VAL A 42 7.34 -1.33 17.85
CA VAL A 42 7.93 -0.02 17.66
C VAL A 42 8.31 0.57 19.01
N PHE A 43 9.60 0.76 19.22
CA PHE A 43 10.16 1.37 20.42
C PHE A 43 10.37 2.86 20.15
N ASP A 44 9.58 3.71 20.79
CA ASP A 44 9.70 5.16 20.69
C ASP A 44 10.82 5.66 21.60
N THR A 45 11.73 6.47 21.05
CA THR A 45 12.88 7.00 21.78
C THR A 45 13.07 8.51 21.52
N ASN A 46 13.71 9.21 22.44
CA ASN A 46 14.01 10.64 22.30
C ASN A 46 15.27 10.93 21.47
N GLY A 47 16.00 9.90 21.05
CA GLY A 47 17.24 10.00 20.27
C GLY A 47 17.52 8.73 19.50
N GLU A 48 18.53 8.75 18.64
CA GLU A 48 18.95 7.59 17.87
C GLU A 48 19.52 6.51 18.81
N VAL A 49 19.00 5.28 18.70
CA VAL A 49 19.37 4.16 19.56
C VAL A 49 20.27 3.18 18.82
N ARG A 50 21.32 2.73 19.48
CA ARG A 50 22.12 1.56 19.09
C ARG A 50 21.50 0.31 19.72
N PHE A 51 21.38 -0.76 18.97
CA PHE A 51 20.69 -1.97 19.42
C PHE A 51 21.40 -3.24 18.96
N LYS A 52 21.05 -4.36 19.61
CA LYS A 52 21.33 -5.73 19.16
C LYS A 52 20.06 -6.54 19.26
N VAL A 53 19.75 -7.32 18.19
CA VAL A 53 18.62 -8.25 18.20
C VAL A 53 19.12 -9.65 17.91
N PHE A 54 18.70 -10.61 18.71
CA PHE A 54 19.04 -12.02 18.55
C PHE A 54 17.96 -12.92 19.11
N THR A 55 17.98 -14.18 18.70
CA THR A 55 17.04 -15.21 19.15
C THR A 55 17.69 -16.15 20.15
N LEU A 56 16.90 -16.66 21.09
CA LEU A 56 17.27 -17.73 22.02
C LEU A 56 16.27 -18.87 21.88
N ASN A 57 16.76 -20.09 21.94
CA ASN A 57 15.96 -21.31 21.94
C ASN A 57 15.83 -21.87 23.38
N ASN A 58 14.79 -22.67 23.61
CA ASN A 58 14.58 -23.42 24.86
C ASN A 58 14.50 -22.53 26.13
N PRO A 59 13.44 -21.73 26.34
CA PRO A 59 12.30 -21.49 25.47
C PRO A 59 12.61 -20.48 24.36
N GLN A 60 11.76 -20.46 23.33
CA GLN A 60 11.87 -19.54 22.21
C GLN A 60 11.68 -18.09 22.64
N ARG A 61 12.65 -17.23 22.33
CA ARG A 61 12.66 -15.81 22.71
C ARG A 61 13.34 -14.99 21.63
N VAL A 62 12.88 -13.75 21.46
CA VAL A 62 13.62 -12.71 20.76
C VAL A 62 14.08 -11.70 21.80
N VAL A 63 15.36 -11.34 21.77
CA VAL A 63 15.97 -10.42 22.71
C VAL A 63 16.38 -9.15 21.97
N VAL A 64 15.98 -8.00 22.50
CA VAL A 64 16.33 -6.68 22.01
C VAL A 64 17.14 -5.97 23.09
N ASP A 65 18.43 -5.77 22.85
CA ASP A 65 19.32 -4.98 23.70
C ASP A 65 19.39 -3.55 23.16
N LEU A 66 18.91 -2.60 23.94
CA LEU A 66 19.02 -1.17 23.68
C LEU A 66 20.23 -0.64 24.42
N LEU A 67 21.25 -0.19 23.65
CA LEU A 67 22.54 0.21 24.23
C LEU A 67 22.51 1.69 24.61
N ASN A 68 23.01 2.04 25.80
CA ASN A 68 23.03 3.42 26.34
C ASN A 68 21.63 4.07 26.37
N VAL A 69 20.62 3.28 26.70
CA VAL A 69 19.24 3.72 26.83
C VAL A 69 18.81 3.59 28.28
N THR A 70 18.19 4.62 28.79
CA THR A 70 17.55 4.63 30.11
C THR A 70 16.03 4.58 29.93
N ASP A 71 15.35 4.05 30.93
CA ASP A 71 13.90 4.11 31.05
C ASP A 71 13.54 5.33 31.90
N GLN A 72 12.50 6.07 31.48
CA GLN A 72 11.94 7.17 32.29
C GLN A 72 11.07 6.66 33.45
N GLY A 73 11.02 5.34 33.66
CA GLY A 73 10.17 4.72 34.70
C GLY A 73 8.72 4.54 34.29
N ASN A 74 8.37 4.88 33.04
CA ASN A 74 7.01 4.81 32.52
C ASN A 74 6.79 3.62 31.56
N PHE A 75 7.83 2.84 31.27
CA PHE A 75 7.71 1.68 30.41
C PHE A 75 7.39 0.43 31.23
N ASP A 76 6.12 0.07 31.27
CA ASP A 76 5.67 -1.23 31.78
C ASP A 76 5.38 -2.17 30.60
N PRO A 77 6.22 -3.20 30.40
CA PRO A 77 5.99 -4.17 29.33
C PRO A 77 4.65 -4.89 29.42
N SER A 78 4.06 -5.02 30.60
CA SER A 78 2.77 -5.68 30.81
C SER A 78 1.60 -4.87 30.24
N MET A 79 1.77 -3.56 30.07
CA MET A 79 0.77 -2.66 29.47
C MET A 79 0.74 -2.74 27.95
N VAL A 80 1.72 -3.38 27.32
CA VAL A 80 1.71 -3.63 25.87
C VAL A 80 0.74 -4.78 25.61
N ALA A 81 -0.34 -4.51 24.89
CA ALA A 81 -1.28 -5.54 24.48
C ALA A 81 -0.55 -6.63 23.70
N VAL A 82 -0.48 -7.84 24.27
CA VAL A 82 0.32 -8.93 23.71
C VAL A 82 -0.42 -9.56 22.53
N ALA A 83 0.28 -9.69 21.40
CA ALA A 83 -0.19 -10.40 20.21
C ALA A 83 -0.30 -11.90 20.52
N ARG A 84 -1.52 -12.38 20.78
CA ARG A 84 -1.80 -13.73 21.30
C ARG A 84 -1.32 -14.88 20.41
N GLU A 85 -1.16 -14.65 19.12
CA GLU A 85 -0.75 -15.69 18.17
C GLU A 85 0.76 -15.96 18.18
N ARG A 86 1.60 -14.92 18.36
CA ARG A 86 3.06 -15.01 18.24
C ARG A 86 3.79 -14.75 19.53
N ILE A 87 3.32 -13.80 20.31
CA ILE A 87 3.99 -13.31 21.52
C ILE A 87 3.25 -13.80 22.77
N LYS A 88 3.99 -14.45 23.66
CA LYS A 88 3.48 -14.88 24.99
C LYS A 88 3.51 -13.75 25.99
N ALA A 89 4.65 -13.05 26.07
CA ALA A 89 4.89 -12.00 27.04
C ALA A 89 6.04 -11.10 26.58
N LEU A 90 6.02 -9.85 27.06
CA LEU A 90 7.17 -8.94 27.04
C LEU A 90 7.70 -8.78 28.45
N ARG A 91 9.02 -8.85 28.60
CA ARG A 91 9.72 -8.57 29.84
C ARG A 91 10.84 -7.57 29.57
N ALA A 92 11.07 -6.66 30.49
CA ALA A 92 12.13 -5.68 30.33
C ALA A 92 12.92 -5.50 31.63
N SER A 93 14.22 -5.25 31.50
CA SER A 93 15.10 -5.02 32.64
C SER A 93 16.29 -4.14 32.25
N ARG A 94 16.84 -3.42 33.21
CA ARG A 94 18.12 -2.72 33.04
C ARG A 94 19.24 -3.73 32.84
N ARG A 95 20.20 -3.39 31.98
CA ARG A 95 21.40 -4.18 31.74
C ARG A 95 22.60 -3.25 31.52
N GLY A 96 23.42 -3.09 32.54
CA GLY A 96 24.51 -2.09 32.55
C GLY A 96 23.94 -0.69 32.36
N ASN A 97 24.47 0.05 31.37
CA ASN A 97 23.97 1.37 30.95
C ASN A 97 22.91 1.29 29.80
N GLY A 98 22.34 0.13 29.60
CA GLY A 98 21.29 -0.08 28.59
C GLY A 98 20.04 -0.76 29.15
N TYR A 99 19.14 -1.12 28.25
CA TYR A 99 17.87 -1.75 28.58
C TYR A 99 17.67 -2.99 27.72
N ARG A 100 17.28 -4.08 28.34
CA ARG A 100 16.97 -5.34 27.63
C ARG A 100 15.50 -5.60 27.64
N VAL A 101 14.92 -5.80 26.43
CA VAL A 101 13.57 -6.30 26.26
C VAL A 101 13.63 -7.74 25.76
N VAL A 102 12.95 -8.63 26.47
CA VAL A 102 12.80 -10.05 26.12
C VAL A 102 11.38 -10.28 25.67
N ILE A 103 11.24 -10.77 24.47
CA ILE A 103 9.97 -11.13 23.84
C ILE A 103 9.86 -12.65 23.90
N ASP A 104 9.02 -13.17 24.80
CA ASP A 104 8.74 -14.60 24.86
C ASP A 104 7.75 -14.94 23.76
N VAL A 105 8.09 -15.92 22.90
CA VAL A 105 7.31 -16.26 21.72
C VAL A 105 6.79 -17.69 21.74
N HIS A 106 5.66 -17.96 21.06
CA HIS A 106 5.06 -19.29 20.98
C HIS A 106 5.81 -20.24 20.05
N LYS A 107 6.47 -19.69 19.03
CA LYS A 107 7.19 -20.42 18.00
C LYS A 107 8.46 -19.67 17.59
N GLN A 108 9.34 -20.29 16.85
CA GLN A 108 10.48 -19.61 16.27
C GLN A 108 10.02 -18.50 15.32
N LEU A 109 10.55 -17.30 15.48
CA LEU A 109 10.30 -16.15 14.61
C LEU A 109 11.62 -15.63 14.04
N LYS A 110 11.56 -15.01 12.87
CA LYS A 110 12.71 -14.35 12.24
C LYS A 110 12.61 -12.85 12.51
N PRO A 111 13.47 -12.27 13.38
CA PRO A 111 13.45 -10.84 13.61
C PRO A 111 14.15 -10.09 12.48
N ASN A 112 13.60 -8.93 12.11
CA ASN A 112 14.25 -7.89 11.33
C ASN A 112 14.13 -6.59 12.11
N ALA A 113 15.24 -5.85 12.31
CA ALA A 113 15.24 -4.65 13.12
C ALA A 113 16.02 -3.52 12.47
N PHE A 114 15.49 -2.31 12.56
CA PHE A 114 16.06 -1.10 11.98
C PHE A 114 15.57 0.15 12.72
N THR A 115 16.33 1.26 12.62
CA THR A 115 15.94 2.55 13.19
C THR A 115 15.26 3.43 12.16
N LEU A 116 14.37 4.29 12.66
CA LEU A 116 13.71 5.33 11.89
C LEU A 116 14.03 6.70 12.48
N ARG A 117 14.34 7.66 11.61
CA ARG A 117 14.54 9.06 11.98
C ARG A 117 13.20 9.74 12.33
N PRO A 118 13.24 10.86 13.05
CA PRO A 118 12.04 11.63 13.34
C PRO A 118 11.32 12.07 12.05
N ILE A 119 10.00 11.90 12.07
CA ILE A 119 9.08 12.43 11.05
C ILE A 119 7.77 12.76 11.75
N ASP A 120 7.31 14.01 11.63
CA ASP A 120 6.08 14.46 12.30
C ASP A 120 4.89 13.50 12.02
N PRO A 121 4.16 13.02 13.05
CA PRO A 121 4.26 13.39 14.47
C PRO A 121 5.21 12.52 15.33
N TYR A 122 6.04 11.67 14.75
CA TYR A 122 6.87 10.69 15.46
C TYR A 122 8.32 11.13 15.65
N GLY A 123 8.91 10.82 16.83
CA GLY A 123 10.32 10.95 17.13
C GLY A 123 11.18 9.84 16.53
N HIS A 124 12.34 9.62 17.12
CA HIS A 124 13.19 8.45 16.81
C HIS A 124 12.49 7.16 17.18
N ARG A 125 12.64 6.12 16.36
CA ARG A 125 12.02 4.81 16.59
C ARG A 125 12.98 3.68 16.25
N LEU A 126 12.97 2.64 17.07
CA LEU A 126 13.49 1.33 16.67
C LEU A 126 12.29 0.43 16.33
N VAL A 127 12.28 -0.10 15.13
CA VAL A 127 11.28 -1.06 14.67
C VAL A 127 11.87 -2.46 14.75
N VAL A 128 11.09 -3.41 15.26
CA VAL A 128 11.42 -4.84 15.27
C VAL A 128 10.25 -5.61 14.70
N ASP A 129 10.43 -6.13 13.48
CA ASP A 129 9.47 -6.99 12.81
C ASP A 129 9.79 -8.46 13.08
N LEU A 130 8.80 -9.20 13.53
CA LEU A 130 8.90 -10.63 13.83
C LEU A 130 8.10 -11.42 12.80
N PHE A 131 8.79 -12.08 11.86
CA PHE A 131 8.17 -12.83 10.77
C PHE A 131 8.02 -14.32 11.08
N ASP A 132 6.94 -14.91 10.59
CA ASP A 132 6.75 -16.36 10.56
C ASP A 132 7.69 -16.98 9.49
N PRO A 133 8.64 -17.88 9.86
CA PRO A 133 9.63 -18.43 8.93
C PRO A 133 9.02 -19.20 7.77
N ASP A 134 7.87 -19.87 7.99
CA ASP A 134 7.24 -20.75 7.00
C ASP A 134 6.38 -20.01 5.96
N GLN A 135 6.02 -18.76 6.21
CA GLN A 135 5.19 -17.96 5.28
C GLN A 135 6.00 -17.40 4.11
N GLN A 136 7.29 -17.16 4.27
CA GLN A 136 8.15 -16.80 3.14
C GLN A 136 8.30 -17.93 2.10
N ARG A 137 8.02 -19.19 2.49
CA ARG A 137 8.06 -20.39 1.61
C ARG A 137 6.72 -20.77 0.99
N ARG A 138 5.62 -20.15 1.38
CA ARG A 138 4.38 -20.28 0.63
C ARG A 138 4.42 -19.42 -0.64
N VAL A 139 5.42 -19.66 -1.46
CA VAL A 139 5.28 -19.53 -2.91
C VAL A 139 4.07 -20.41 -3.24
N VAL A 140 2.97 -19.79 -3.48
CA VAL A 140 1.71 -20.41 -3.85
C VAL A 140 2.04 -21.42 -4.93
N ALA A 141 1.94 -22.73 -4.61
CA ALA A 141 1.85 -23.76 -5.65
C ALA A 141 0.80 -23.24 -6.61
N GLN A 142 1.18 -23.01 -7.87
CA GLN A 142 0.28 -22.45 -8.87
C GLN A 142 -0.98 -23.30 -8.87
N PRO A 143 -2.12 -22.83 -8.40
CA PRO A 143 -3.34 -23.60 -8.54
C PRO A 143 -3.53 -23.73 -10.03
N LYS A 144 -3.63 -24.97 -10.53
CA LYS A 144 -4.07 -25.25 -11.89
C LYS A 144 -5.27 -24.36 -12.13
N SER A 145 -5.26 -23.57 -13.19
CA SER A 145 -6.32 -22.65 -13.52
C SER A 145 -7.63 -23.42 -13.49
N LYS A 146 -8.43 -23.23 -12.43
CA LYS A 146 -9.80 -23.75 -12.45
C LYS A 146 -10.51 -22.99 -13.58
N PRO A 147 -11.06 -23.68 -14.58
CA PRO A 147 -11.94 -23.01 -15.53
C PRO A 147 -13.05 -22.34 -14.71
N ASP A 148 -13.44 -21.15 -15.10
CA ASP A 148 -14.53 -20.40 -14.47
C ASP A 148 -14.25 -19.86 -13.06
N ARG A 149 -13.02 -19.42 -12.76
CA ARG A 149 -12.75 -18.72 -11.51
C ARG A 149 -13.54 -17.40 -11.42
N ASN A 150 -13.83 -16.95 -10.21
CA ASN A 150 -14.34 -15.59 -10.01
C ASN A 150 -13.31 -14.54 -10.44
N VAL A 151 -13.80 -13.36 -10.81
CA VAL A 151 -12.97 -12.17 -10.93
C VAL A 151 -12.56 -11.71 -9.55
N ILE A 152 -11.27 -11.51 -9.31
CA ILE A 152 -10.73 -11.10 -8.01
C ILE A 152 -10.48 -9.59 -8.02
N VAL A 153 -11.18 -8.89 -7.15
CA VAL A 153 -11.01 -7.45 -6.90
C VAL A 153 -10.18 -7.27 -5.64
N ALA A 154 -8.92 -6.87 -5.79
CA ALA A 154 -8.07 -6.51 -4.65
C ALA A 154 -8.46 -5.13 -4.13
N ILE A 155 -8.78 -5.04 -2.85
CA ILE A 155 -9.26 -3.85 -2.16
C ILE A 155 -8.25 -3.52 -1.08
N ASP A 156 -7.46 -2.50 -1.34
CA ASP A 156 -6.49 -1.97 -0.40
C ASP A 156 -7.12 -0.82 0.39
N ALA A 157 -6.98 -0.87 1.69
CA ALA A 157 -7.28 0.27 2.55
C ALA A 157 -5.95 0.97 2.85
N GLY A 158 -5.79 2.20 2.43
CA GLY A 158 -4.56 2.97 2.65
C GLY A 158 -4.13 3.01 4.10
N HIS A 159 -2.85 3.30 4.36
CA HIS A 159 -2.30 3.48 5.71
C HIS A 159 -2.42 2.25 6.62
N GLY A 160 -2.35 2.44 7.94
CA GLY A 160 -2.51 1.40 8.96
C GLY A 160 -1.34 1.32 9.94
N GLY A 161 -1.57 0.74 11.11
CA GLY A 161 -0.55 0.64 12.15
C GLY A 161 -0.05 2.01 12.57
N ASP A 162 1.26 2.22 12.46
CA ASP A 162 1.91 3.49 12.82
C ASP A 162 1.64 4.63 11.83
N ASP A 163 1.19 4.32 10.63
CA ASP A 163 0.77 5.33 9.68
C ASP A 163 -0.73 5.64 9.87
N PRO A 164 -1.09 6.77 10.48
CA PRO A 164 -2.48 7.13 10.70
C PRO A 164 -3.20 7.58 9.42
N GLY A 165 -2.43 7.91 8.35
CA GLY A 165 -2.91 8.70 7.23
C GLY A 165 -3.20 10.14 7.64
N ALA A 166 -4.13 10.78 6.98
CA ALA A 166 -4.63 12.08 7.37
C ALA A 166 -5.40 12.02 8.68
N ILE A 167 -5.25 13.08 9.48
CA ILE A 167 -5.95 13.22 10.76
C ILE A 167 -6.96 14.36 10.62
N GLY A 168 -8.21 14.01 10.63
CA GLY A 168 -9.32 14.96 10.58
C GLY A 168 -9.69 15.55 11.93
N PRO A 169 -10.65 16.46 11.96
CA PRO A 169 -11.22 16.98 13.20
C PRO A 169 -11.67 15.88 14.15
N ARG A 170 -11.60 16.13 15.45
CA ARG A 170 -11.95 15.16 16.52
C ARG A 170 -11.13 13.87 16.49
N LYS A 171 -9.91 13.91 15.94
CA LYS A 171 -9.01 12.75 15.80
C LYS A 171 -9.64 11.60 14.98
N ILE A 172 -10.37 11.93 13.93
CA ILE A 172 -10.82 10.94 12.95
C ILE A 172 -9.61 10.56 12.10
N PHE A 173 -9.16 9.32 12.19
CA PHE A 173 -8.00 8.82 11.44
C PHE A 173 -8.42 8.22 10.11
N GLU A 174 -7.73 8.61 9.04
CA GLU A 174 -7.97 8.07 7.69
C GLU A 174 -7.89 6.56 7.66
N LYS A 175 -6.84 5.96 8.25
CA LYS A 175 -6.63 4.50 8.29
C LYS A 175 -7.85 3.70 8.78
N GLN A 176 -8.65 4.28 9.68
CA GLN A 176 -9.87 3.65 10.22
C GLN A 176 -11.04 3.79 9.26
N VAL A 177 -11.22 4.99 8.71
CA VAL A 177 -12.31 5.29 7.76
C VAL A 177 -12.18 4.45 6.50
N VAL A 178 -10.99 4.43 5.90
CA VAL A 178 -10.75 3.69 4.65
C VAL A 178 -10.86 2.17 4.85
N LEU A 179 -10.46 1.63 6.02
CA LEU A 179 -10.65 0.21 6.33
C LEU A 179 -12.14 -0.14 6.45
N GLN A 180 -12.94 0.74 7.04
CA GLN A 180 -14.39 0.55 7.14
C GLN A 180 -15.06 0.56 5.76
N ILE A 181 -14.66 1.49 4.89
CA ILE A 181 -15.16 1.57 3.50
C ILE A 181 -14.73 0.34 2.72
N ALA A 182 -13.45 -0.05 2.79
CA ALA A 182 -12.91 -1.22 2.09
C ALA A 182 -13.66 -2.52 2.46
N ARG A 183 -13.96 -2.73 3.74
CA ARG A 183 -14.78 -3.87 4.20
C ARG A 183 -16.20 -3.87 3.60
N LYS A 184 -16.80 -2.68 3.46
CA LYS A 184 -18.12 -2.54 2.84
C LYS A 184 -18.06 -2.76 1.34
N VAL A 185 -17.01 -2.29 0.64
CA VAL A 185 -16.77 -2.58 -0.77
C VAL A 185 -16.63 -4.09 -0.98
N LYS A 186 -15.77 -4.75 -0.19
CA LYS A 186 -15.63 -6.22 -0.24
C LYS A 186 -16.98 -6.92 -0.10
N LYS A 187 -17.77 -6.57 0.91
CA LYS A 187 -19.09 -7.17 1.12
C LYS A 187 -20.02 -7.01 -0.09
N ARG A 188 -19.94 -5.89 -0.81
CA ARG A 188 -20.72 -5.64 -2.03
C ARG A 188 -20.21 -6.48 -3.19
N ILE A 189 -18.91 -6.55 -3.39
CA ILE A 189 -18.26 -7.35 -4.44
C ILE A 189 -18.58 -8.84 -4.24
N ASP A 190 -18.44 -9.36 -3.02
CA ASP A 190 -18.72 -10.78 -2.71
C ASP A 190 -20.20 -11.17 -2.94
N ALA A 191 -21.11 -10.21 -2.87
CA ALA A 191 -22.52 -10.45 -3.15
C ALA A 191 -22.83 -10.55 -4.67
N MET A 192 -21.88 -10.24 -5.54
CA MET A 192 -22.04 -10.26 -7.00
C MET A 192 -21.61 -11.62 -7.55
N ARG A 193 -22.47 -12.26 -8.36
CA ARG A 193 -22.13 -13.53 -9.01
C ARG A 193 -20.94 -13.38 -9.95
N GLY A 194 -19.92 -14.20 -9.77
CA GLY A 194 -18.70 -14.21 -10.57
C GLY A 194 -17.61 -13.24 -10.07
N PHE A 195 -17.80 -12.63 -8.90
CA PHE A 195 -16.83 -11.73 -8.27
C PHE A 195 -16.38 -12.26 -6.90
N GLU A 196 -15.19 -11.87 -6.52
CA GLU A 196 -14.58 -12.12 -5.22
C GLU A 196 -13.77 -10.89 -4.77
N GLY A 197 -14.04 -10.37 -3.60
CA GLY A 197 -13.30 -9.26 -3.01
C GLY A 197 -12.16 -9.77 -2.13
N LEU A 198 -10.96 -9.25 -2.33
CA LEU A 198 -9.78 -9.54 -1.51
C LEU A 198 -9.37 -8.27 -0.75
N LEU A 199 -9.46 -8.28 0.58
CA LEU A 199 -8.85 -7.21 1.37
C LEU A 199 -7.33 -7.40 1.46
N ILE A 200 -6.57 -6.37 1.11
CA ILE A 200 -5.10 -6.38 1.21
C ILE A 200 -4.66 -6.27 2.67
N ARG A 201 -5.32 -5.44 3.47
CA ARG A 201 -5.20 -5.49 4.93
C ARG A 201 -6.56 -5.68 5.58
N THR A 202 -6.59 -6.51 6.61
CA THR A 202 -7.83 -6.90 7.32
C THR A 202 -7.95 -6.25 8.70
N GLY A 203 -6.86 -5.65 9.20
CA GLY A 203 -6.73 -5.03 10.52
C GLY A 203 -6.00 -3.69 10.50
N ASP A 204 -5.68 -3.18 11.69
CA ASP A 204 -4.90 -1.96 11.86
C ASP A 204 -3.41 -2.29 11.99
N TYR A 205 -2.79 -2.60 10.87
CA TYR A 205 -1.35 -2.80 10.70
C TYR A 205 -0.87 -2.14 9.42
N TYR A 206 0.40 -1.74 9.39
CA TYR A 206 1.02 -1.12 8.23
C TYR A 206 1.48 -2.17 7.22
N LEU A 207 1.25 -1.90 5.94
CA LEU A 207 1.81 -2.63 4.81
C LEU A 207 2.54 -1.65 3.89
N PRO A 208 3.82 -1.90 3.56
CA PRO A 208 4.55 -1.12 2.56
C PRO A 208 3.84 -1.11 1.20
N HIS A 209 3.96 -0.02 0.44
CA HIS A 209 3.30 0.13 -0.85
C HIS A 209 3.56 -1.06 -1.80
N ARG A 210 4.80 -1.50 -1.92
CA ARG A 210 5.15 -2.66 -2.75
C ARG A 210 4.51 -3.96 -2.27
N ARG A 211 4.40 -4.14 -0.94
CA ARG A 211 3.78 -5.34 -0.38
C ARG A 211 2.29 -5.41 -0.69
N ARG A 212 1.61 -4.28 -0.78
CA ARG A 212 0.17 -4.20 -1.13
C ARG A 212 -0.08 -4.75 -2.54
N THR A 213 0.66 -4.26 -3.53
CA THR A 213 0.55 -4.75 -4.92
C THR A 213 1.05 -6.19 -5.07
N GLU A 214 2.08 -6.58 -4.34
CA GLU A 214 2.58 -7.96 -4.34
C GLU A 214 1.52 -8.95 -3.83
N LEU A 215 0.82 -8.64 -2.73
CA LEU A 215 -0.27 -9.47 -2.21
C LEU A 215 -1.41 -9.61 -3.22
N ALA A 216 -1.78 -8.53 -3.89
CA ALA A 216 -2.78 -8.57 -4.96
C ALA A 216 -2.34 -9.46 -6.12
N ARG A 217 -1.08 -9.36 -6.55
CA ARG A 217 -0.48 -10.19 -7.61
C ARG A 217 -0.41 -11.66 -7.23
N GLN A 218 0.01 -11.97 -6.00
CA GLN A 218 0.04 -13.34 -5.47
C GLN A 218 -1.35 -13.99 -5.49
N ALA A 219 -2.38 -13.21 -5.23
CA ALA A 219 -3.78 -13.64 -5.31
C ALA A 219 -4.32 -13.67 -6.75
N ARG A 220 -3.55 -13.25 -7.77
CA ARG A 220 -4.00 -13.11 -9.16
C ARG A 220 -5.22 -12.19 -9.29
N ALA A 221 -5.19 -11.07 -8.60
CA ALA A 221 -6.24 -10.07 -8.71
C ALA A 221 -6.34 -9.52 -10.14
N ASP A 222 -7.55 -9.28 -10.58
CA ASP A 222 -7.86 -8.76 -11.92
C ASP A 222 -7.93 -7.23 -11.93
N VAL A 223 -8.08 -6.61 -10.76
CA VAL A 223 -8.04 -5.16 -10.56
C VAL A 223 -7.62 -4.85 -9.12
N PHE A 224 -6.87 -3.77 -8.94
CA PHE A 224 -6.41 -3.27 -7.64
C PHE A 224 -7.02 -1.89 -7.36
N LEU A 225 -7.67 -1.74 -6.21
CA LEU A 225 -8.30 -0.51 -5.75
C LEU A 225 -7.67 -0.10 -4.42
N SER A 226 -6.96 1.03 -4.38
CA SER A 226 -6.48 1.63 -3.13
C SER A 226 -7.46 2.71 -2.68
N ILE A 227 -8.03 2.56 -1.49
CA ILE A 227 -9.08 3.44 -0.95
C ILE A 227 -8.45 4.38 0.07
N HIS A 228 -8.63 5.68 -0.16
CA HIS A 228 -8.08 6.78 0.60
C HIS A 228 -9.14 7.83 0.98
N ALA A 229 -8.80 8.73 1.90
CA ALA A 229 -9.60 9.87 2.33
C ALA A 229 -8.67 10.98 2.85
N ASP A 230 -7.75 11.40 2.01
CA ASP A 230 -6.58 12.20 2.35
C ASP A 230 -6.91 13.61 2.88
N SER A 231 -5.91 14.38 3.21
CA SER A 231 -6.03 15.78 3.56
C SER A 231 -5.42 16.68 2.50
N PHE A 232 -5.95 17.89 2.41
CA PHE A 232 -5.37 18.93 1.59
C PHE A 232 -5.02 20.15 2.43
N LYS A 233 -4.07 20.98 1.95
CA LYS A 233 -3.61 22.19 2.67
C LYS A 233 -4.76 23.13 3.04
N GLN A 234 -5.74 23.24 2.14
CA GLN A 234 -6.93 24.07 2.34
C GLN A 234 -8.08 23.19 2.81
N ALA A 235 -8.57 23.41 4.02
CA ALA A 235 -9.69 22.68 4.60
C ALA A 235 -11.03 22.84 3.84
N SER A 236 -11.10 23.78 2.88
CA SER A 236 -12.26 23.96 2.00
C SER A 236 -12.32 22.94 0.86
N VAL A 237 -11.20 22.29 0.52
CA VAL A 237 -11.14 21.23 -0.51
C VAL A 237 -12.05 20.08 -0.10
N ASN A 238 -12.85 19.60 -1.04
CA ASN A 238 -13.87 18.58 -0.80
C ASN A 238 -14.21 17.83 -2.08
N GLY A 239 -14.82 16.67 -1.93
CA GLY A 239 -15.29 15.83 -3.02
C GLY A 239 -14.38 14.65 -3.32
N ALA A 240 -14.93 13.64 -3.96
CA ALA A 240 -14.23 12.41 -4.32
C ALA A 240 -13.44 12.57 -5.63
N SER A 241 -12.38 11.80 -5.79
CA SER A 241 -11.54 11.75 -6.99
C SER A 241 -11.07 10.32 -7.27
N VAL A 242 -10.66 10.05 -8.49
CA VAL A 242 -10.01 8.78 -8.87
C VAL A 242 -8.73 9.09 -9.61
N TYR A 243 -7.68 8.36 -9.24
CA TYR A 243 -6.33 8.53 -9.77
C TYR A 243 -5.81 7.22 -10.36
N THR A 244 -5.01 7.34 -11.43
CA THR A 244 -4.26 6.24 -12.03
C THR A 244 -2.77 6.59 -12.12
N LEU A 245 -1.93 5.58 -12.34
CA LEU A 245 -0.49 5.78 -12.45
C LEU A 245 -0.13 6.60 -13.69
N SER A 246 0.81 7.53 -13.55
CA SER A 246 1.50 8.21 -14.64
C SER A 246 3.00 8.22 -14.41
N ASP A 247 3.76 7.89 -15.46
CA ASP A 247 5.22 8.04 -15.49
C ASP A 247 5.65 9.36 -16.14
N ARG A 248 4.69 10.09 -16.75
CA ARG A 248 4.93 11.34 -17.49
C ARG A 248 4.64 12.61 -16.67
N GLY A 249 4.47 12.46 -15.36
CA GLY A 249 4.11 13.54 -14.45
C GLY A 249 2.63 13.55 -14.07
N ALA A 250 2.25 14.50 -13.23
CA ALA A 250 0.88 14.61 -12.73
C ALA A 250 0.02 15.46 -13.67
N THR A 251 -1.28 15.13 -13.76
CA THR A 251 -2.25 15.87 -14.57
C THR A 251 -2.67 17.19 -13.92
N SER A 252 -2.46 17.34 -12.61
CA SER A 252 -2.73 18.57 -11.87
C SER A 252 -1.79 18.72 -10.66
N GLU A 253 -1.67 19.95 -10.13
CA GLU A 253 -0.92 20.19 -8.88
C GLU A 253 -1.51 19.43 -7.70
N THR A 254 -2.83 19.26 -7.66
CA THR A 254 -3.50 18.44 -6.63
C THR A 254 -3.05 16.99 -6.72
N ALA A 255 -3.04 16.42 -7.92
CA ALA A 255 -2.58 15.04 -8.14
C ALA A 255 -1.10 14.87 -7.78
N ALA A 256 -0.24 15.84 -8.12
CA ALA A 256 1.17 15.83 -7.74
C ALA A 256 1.35 15.85 -6.22
N TYR A 257 0.64 16.74 -5.54
CA TYR A 257 0.70 16.88 -4.08
C TYR A 257 0.24 15.62 -3.34
N LEU A 258 -0.88 15.03 -3.77
CA LEU A 258 -1.39 13.80 -3.17
C LEU A 258 -0.44 12.62 -3.40
N ALA A 259 0.10 12.45 -4.61
CA ALA A 259 1.06 11.40 -4.89
C ALA A 259 2.35 11.55 -4.06
N GLU A 260 2.89 12.76 -3.91
CA GLU A 260 4.05 13.01 -3.05
C GLU A 260 3.75 12.63 -1.61
N ARG A 261 2.59 13.02 -1.10
CA ARG A 261 2.18 12.74 0.26
C ARG A 261 2.00 11.26 0.51
N GLU A 262 1.26 10.56 -0.36
CA GLU A 262 1.04 9.13 -0.26
C GLU A 262 2.35 8.34 -0.33
N ASN A 263 3.24 8.71 -1.23
CA ASN A 263 4.54 8.05 -1.38
C ASN A 263 5.43 8.18 -0.12
N ARG A 264 5.16 9.16 0.75
CA ARG A 264 5.87 9.33 2.04
C ARG A 264 5.34 8.41 3.15
N SER A 265 4.21 7.75 2.96
CA SER A 265 3.63 6.82 3.93
C SER A 265 4.59 5.70 4.31
N ASP A 266 5.41 5.21 3.37
CA ASP A 266 6.44 4.21 3.64
C ASP A 266 7.49 4.70 4.65
N LEU A 267 7.78 5.99 4.72
CA LEU A 267 8.66 6.57 5.72
C LEU A 267 7.99 6.65 7.11
N LEU A 268 6.69 6.92 7.16
CA LEU A 268 5.89 6.94 8.39
C LEU A 268 5.70 5.53 8.95
N GLY A 269 5.27 4.60 8.10
CA GLY A 269 5.03 3.21 8.44
C GLY A 269 6.31 2.40 8.70
N GLY A 270 7.48 2.98 8.37
CA GLY A 270 8.78 2.37 8.66
C GLY A 270 9.12 1.22 7.73
N VAL A 271 9.40 1.55 6.49
CA VAL A 271 10.21 0.70 5.63
C VAL A 271 11.64 1.15 5.87
N GLY A 272 12.46 0.30 6.50
CA GLY A 272 13.90 0.54 6.58
C GLY A 272 14.46 0.79 5.18
N ASP A 273 15.56 1.51 5.09
CA ASP A 273 16.26 1.85 3.84
C ASP A 273 16.46 0.60 2.97
N VAL A 274 15.40 0.21 2.24
CA VAL A 274 15.49 -0.83 1.23
C VAL A 274 16.12 -0.17 0.01
N SER A 275 17.44 -0.37 -0.08
CA SER A 275 18.22 0.00 -1.24
C SER A 275 17.46 -0.35 -2.54
N LEU A 276 17.29 0.64 -3.40
CA LEU A 276 16.72 0.54 -4.75
C LEU A 276 17.62 -0.27 -5.73
N SER A 277 18.43 -1.21 -5.23
CA SER A 277 19.47 -1.91 -5.99
C SER A 277 19.09 -3.25 -6.58
N ASP A 278 17.81 -3.63 -6.66
CA ASP A 278 17.40 -4.75 -7.51
C ASP A 278 17.08 -4.26 -8.92
N ARG A 279 18.15 -4.02 -9.66
CA ARG A 279 18.07 -3.78 -11.10
C ARG A 279 18.24 -5.12 -11.81
N ASP A 280 17.18 -5.60 -12.41
CA ASP A 280 17.22 -6.69 -13.37
C ASP A 280 16.97 -6.22 -14.82
N PRO A 281 17.46 -6.95 -15.84
CA PRO A 281 18.03 -6.34 -17.05
C PRO A 281 17.01 -6.05 -18.17
N VAL A 282 17.51 -5.30 -19.13
CA VAL A 282 16.92 -4.56 -20.27
C VAL A 282 15.88 -5.30 -21.14
N VAL A 283 15.86 -6.62 -21.22
CA VAL A 283 14.93 -7.37 -22.09
C VAL A 283 13.53 -7.56 -21.46
N ALA A 284 13.47 -7.59 -20.13
CA ALA A 284 12.20 -7.60 -19.40
C ALA A 284 11.47 -6.24 -19.52
N GLN A 285 12.20 -5.17 -19.76
CA GLN A 285 11.70 -3.81 -19.74
C GLN A 285 10.74 -3.48 -20.90
N VAL A 286 11.02 -3.96 -22.13
CA VAL A 286 10.17 -3.67 -23.30
C VAL A 286 8.82 -4.39 -23.25
N LEU A 287 8.77 -5.64 -22.77
CA LEU A 287 7.52 -6.37 -22.55
C LEU A 287 6.75 -5.80 -21.38
N LEU A 288 7.46 -5.28 -20.37
CA LEU A 288 6.90 -4.60 -19.22
C LEU A 288 6.21 -3.29 -19.62
N ASP A 289 6.84 -2.49 -20.46
CA ASP A 289 6.31 -1.19 -20.91
C ASP A 289 5.02 -1.34 -21.73
N LEU A 290 4.93 -2.34 -22.61
CA LEU A 290 3.71 -2.63 -23.38
C LEU A 290 2.58 -3.13 -22.49
N SER A 291 2.88 -3.95 -21.48
CA SER A 291 1.91 -4.40 -20.49
C SER A 291 1.41 -3.25 -19.62
N MET A 292 2.29 -2.32 -19.24
CA MET A 292 1.93 -1.15 -18.44
C MET A 292 1.02 -0.19 -19.20
N ASP A 293 1.21 0.02 -20.51
CA ASP A 293 0.33 0.89 -21.32
C ASP A 293 -1.08 0.33 -21.48
N ALA A 294 -1.21 -0.99 -21.68
CA ALA A 294 -2.51 -1.65 -21.74
C ALA A 294 -3.26 -1.55 -20.40
N ASN A 295 -2.55 -1.78 -19.29
CA ASN A 295 -3.12 -1.67 -17.94
C ASN A 295 -3.46 -0.22 -17.55
N ARG A 296 -2.71 0.76 -18.05
CA ARG A 296 -3.02 2.18 -17.86
C ARG A 296 -4.36 2.54 -18.52
N SER A 297 -4.57 2.13 -19.77
CA SER A 297 -5.83 2.37 -20.47
C SER A 297 -7.01 1.70 -19.76
N ALA A 298 -6.84 0.47 -19.30
CA ALA A 298 -7.83 -0.26 -18.52
C ALA A 298 -8.10 0.42 -17.16
N SER A 299 -7.04 0.94 -16.49
CA SER A 299 -7.17 1.69 -15.25
C SER A 299 -8.01 2.96 -15.44
N ILE A 300 -7.76 3.71 -16.52
CA ILE A 300 -8.55 4.92 -16.82
C ILE A 300 -10.01 4.56 -17.03
N ALA A 301 -10.31 3.54 -17.86
CA ALA A 301 -11.69 3.12 -18.12
C ALA A 301 -12.41 2.63 -16.85
N ALA A 302 -11.72 1.87 -15.99
CA ALA A 302 -12.25 1.48 -14.69
C ALA A 302 -12.50 2.69 -13.78
N GLY A 303 -11.56 3.63 -13.77
CA GLY A 303 -11.66 4.88 -13.02
C GLY A 303 -12.85 5.74 -13.44
N GLU A 304 -13.08 5.88 -14.74
CA GLU A 304 -14.23 6.62 -15.28
C GLU A 304 -15.56 5.99 -14.84
N ALA A 305 -15.68 4.65 -14.91
CA ALA A 305 -16.87 3.94 -14.47
C ALA A 305 -17.12 4.12 -12.96
N ILE A 306 -16.07 4.07 -12.13
CA ILE A 306 -16.16 4.28 -10.69
C ILE A 306 -16.55 5.73 -10.41
N LEU A 307 -15.86 6.71 -11.02
CA LEU A 307 -16.08 8.13 -10.81
C LEU A 307 -17.51 8.55 -11.18
N ALA A 308 -18.03 8.04 -12.32
CA ALA A 308 -19.41 8.28 -12.75
C ALA A 308 -20.44 7.76 -11.74
N ASN A 309 -20.18 6.61 -11.11
CA ASN A 309 -21.06 6.08 -10.07
C ASN A 309 -20.91 6.84 -8.74
N MET A 310 -19.69 7.25 -8.36
CA MET A 310 -19.46 8.05 -7.17
C MET A 310 -20.14 9.43 -7.26
N GLY A 311 -20.14 10.05 -8.45
CA GLY A 311 -20.81 11.32 -8.68
C GLY A 311 -22.33 11.33 -8.43
N LYS A 312 -22.95 10.14 -8.35
CA LYS A 312 -24.39 9.98 -8.01
C LYS A 312 -24.63 10.05 -6.49
N VAL A 313 -23.61 9.85 -5.68
CA VAL A 313 -23.74 9.72 -4.21
C VAL A 313 -22.93 10.74 -3.41
N THR A 314 -21.93 11.35 -4.03
CA THR A 314 -21.12 12.40 -3.42
C THR A 314 -20.68 13.44 -4.44
N LYS A 315 -20.26 14.61 -3.96
CA LYS A 315 -19.63 15.63 -4.81
C LYS A 315 -18.30 15.08 -5.34
N LEU A 316 -17.99 15.34 -6.59
CA LEU A 316 -16.69 15.07 -7.17
C LEU A 316 -15.78 16.30 -7.03
N HIS A 317 -14.53 16.07 -6.64
CA HIS A 317 -13.48 17.10 -6.65
C HIS A 317 -13.07 17.39 -8.09
N LYS A 318 -12.87 16.34 -8.88
CA LYS A 318 -12.60 16.41 -10.33
C LYS A 318 -13.61 15.55 -11.10
N ARG A 319 -13.99 16.03 -12.29
CA ARG A 319 -14.97 15.32 -13.14
C ARG A 319 -14.36 14.22 -13.98
N GLY A 320 -13.05 14.19 -14.14
CA GLY A 320 -12.28 13.18 -14.87
C GLY A 320 -11.31 12.44 -13.95
N VAL A 321 -10.83 11.30 -14.43
CA VAL A 321 -9.75 10.54 -13.81
C VAL A 321 -8.46 11.33 -13.95
N GLU A 322 -7.75 11.54 -12.84
CA GLU A 322 -6.46 12.20 -12.81
C GLU A 322 -5.32 11.18 -12.76
N GLN A 323 -4.10 11.64 -13.02
CA GLN A 323 -2.93 10.78 -13.08
C GLN A 323 -1.77 11.40 -12.30
N ALA A 324 -1.01 10.56 -11.57
CA ALA A 324 0.25 10.95 -10.94
C ALA A 324 1.12 9.72 -10.62
N ALA A 325 2.32 9.96 -10.11
CA ALA A 325 3.31 8.91 -9.84
C ALA A 325 3.09 8.22 -8.47
N PHE A 326 1.92 7.64 -8.25
CA PHE A 326 1.61 6.88 -7.03
C PHE A 326 2.38 5.55 -7.00
N ILE A 327 3.25 5.36 -5.99
CA ILE A 327 4.04 4.13 -5.85
C ILE A 327 3.14 2.91 -5.63
N VAL A 328 2.07 3.05 -4.86
CA VAL A 328 1.10 1.98 -4.58
C VAL A 328 0.38 1.46 -5.82
N LEU A 329 0.36 2.23 -6.92
CA LEU A 329 -0.28 1.82 -8.18
C LEU A 329 0.70 1.19 -9.19
N LYS A 330 1.98 1.06 -8.86
CA LYS A 330 2.98 0.44 -9.73
C LYS A 330 2.79 -1.07 -9.82
N SER A 331 1.90 -1.51 -10.69
CA SER A 331 1.66 -2.92 -11.02
C SER A 331 1.66 -3.11 -12.54
N PRO A 332 2.55 -3.96 -13.08
CA PRO A 332 2.66 -4.15 -14.52
C PRO A 332 1.57 -5.06 -15.10
N ASP A 333 0.87 -5.81 -14.27
CA ASP A 333 0.05 -6.96 -14.69
C ASP A 333 -1.43 -6.84 -14.34
N MET A 334 -1.87 -5.74 -13.70
CA MET A 334 -3.29 -5.50 -13.43
C MET A 334 -3.64 -4.01 -13.43
N PRO A 335 -4.83 -3.62 -13.88
CA PRO A 335 -5.35 -2.26 -13.70
C PRO A 335 -5.36 -1.85 -12.24
N SER A 336 -4.85 -0.66 -11.93
CA SER A 336 -4.67 -0.18 -10.57
C SER A 336 -5.14 1.26 -10.44
N LEU A 337 -5.92 1.54 -9.39
CA LEU A 337 -6.55 2.83 -9.13
C LEU A 337 -6.42 3.23 -7.67
N LEU A 338 -6.29 4.54 -7.42
CA LEU A 338 -6.45 5.12 -6.11
C LEU A 338 -7.74 5.94 -6.09
N ILE A 339 -8.56 5.72 -5.07
CA ILE A 339 -9.88 6.32 -4.93
C ILE A 339 -9.91 7.17 -3.68
N GLU A 340 -9.89 8.49 -3.87
CA GLU A 340 -10.17 9.44 -2.81
C GLU A 340 -11.67 9.51 -2.57
N THR A 341 -12.11 9.05 -1.42
CA THR A 341 -13.54 9.02 -1.06
C THR A 341 -14.06 10.38 -0.56
N GLY A 342 -13.17 11.31 -0.32
CA GLY A 342 -13.35 12.67 0.15
C GLY A 342 -12.12 13.13 0.89
N PHE A 343 -12.09 14.37 1.39
CA PHE A 343 -10.95 14.93 2.11
C PHE A 343 -11.25 15.03 3.60
N ILE A 344 -10.55 14.24 4.42
CA ILE A 344 -10.78 14.20 5.87
C ILE A 344 -10.37 15.49 6.58
N SER A 345 -9.53 16.33 5.94
CA SER A 345 -9.20 17.68 6.39
C SER A 345 -10.40 18.64 6.36
N ASN A 346 -11.41 18.35 5.52
CA ASN A 346 -12.65 19.13 5.47
C ASN A 346 -13.58 18.68 6.60
N PRO A 347 -13.98 19.59 7.55
CA PRO A 347 -14.78 19.19 8.71
C PRO A 347 -16.14 18.58 8.36
N LYS A 348 -16.78 19.01 7.27
CA LYS A 348 -18.07 18.45 6.84
C LYS A 348 -17.89 17.06 6.23
N GLU A 349 -16.83 16.83 5.44
CA GLU A 349 -16.53 15.54 4.87
C GLU A 349 -16.05 14.54 5.92
N ALA A 350 -15.21 14.96 6.87
CA ALA A 350 -14.78 14.10 7.98
C ALA A 350 -15.97 13.50 8.75
N VAL A 351 -16.98 14.33 9.04
CA VAL A 351 -18.23 13.87 9.66
C VAL A 351 -18.97 12.89 8.75
N ARG A 352 -19.14 13.21 7.47
CA ARG A 352 -19.81 12.31 6.51
C ARG A 352 -19.09 11.00 6.33
N LEU A 353 -17.76 11.04 6.18
CA LEU A 353 -16.92 9.86 6.01
C LEU A 353 -16.94 8.92 7.23
N SER A 354 -17.23 9.43 8.43
CA SER A 354 -17.44 8.62 9.63
C SER A 354 -18.84 8.00 9.74
N GLN A 355 -19.81 8.43 8.92
CA GLN A 355 -21.18 7.92 8.95
C GLN A 355 -21.32 6.62 8.16
N ALA A 356 -21.89 5.59 8.80
CA ALA A 356 -22.07 4.27 8.22
C ALA A 356 -22.89 4.29 6.91
N GLU A 357 -23.91 5.13 6.84
CA GLU A 357 -24.77 5.27 5.65
C GLU A 357 -23.99 5.84 4.47
N HIS A 358 -23.22 6.91 4.66
CA HIS A 358 -22.39 7.50 3.61
C HIS A 358 -21.33 6.52 3.11
N GLN A 359 -20.65 5.81 4.03
CA GLN A 359 -19.70 4.75 3.67
C GLN A 359 -20.38 3.62 2.86
N ASN A 360 -21.61 3.24 3.19
CA ASN A 360 -22.37 2.23 2.43
C ASN A 360 -22.73 2.73 1.02
N ASN A 361 -23.05 4.03 0.87
CA ASN A 361 -23.33 4.64 -0.42
C ASN A 361 -22.08 4.71 -1.29
N LEU A 362 -20.93 5.12 -0.73
CA LEU A 362 -19.64 5.09 -1.41
C LEU A 362 -19.25 3.67 -1.83
N ALA A 363 -19.35 2.71 -0.92
CA ALA A 363 -19.03 1.31 -1.19
C ALA A 363 -19.89 0.72 -2.32
N ARG A 364 -21.18 1.05 -2.35
CA ARG A 364 -22.09 0.66 -3.45
C ARG A 364 -21.68 1.29 -4.77
N ALA A 365 -21.35 2.58 -4.78
CA ALA A 365 -20.93 3.30 -5.97
C ALA A 365 -19.63 2.75 -6.56
N ILE A 366 -18.63 2.50 -5.70
CA ILE A 366 -17.35 1.89 -6.10
C ILE A 366 -17.59 0.50 -6.68
N ALA A 367 -18.34 -0.36 -5.97
CA ALA A 367 -18.61 -1.73 -6.40
C ALA A 367 -19.38 -1.78 -7.74
N ASN A 368 -20.36 -0.90 -7.93
CA ASN A 368 -21.12 -0.80 -9.20
C ASN A 368 -20.21 -0.35 -10.36
N GLY A 369 -19.29 0.61 -10.12
CA GLY A 369 -18.34 1.04 -11.14
C GLY A 369 -17.38 -0.08 -11.55
N VAL A 370 -16.87 -0.83 -10.58
CA VAL A 370 -16.03 -2.01 -10.82
C VAL A 370 -16.81 -3.09 -11.60
N GLU A 371 -18.05 -3.38 -11.19
CA GLU A 371 -18.92 -4.33 -11.89
C GLU A 371 -19.14 -3.91 -13.35
N GLN A 372 -19.50 -2.65 -13.57
CA GLN A 372 -19.72 -2.10 -14.91
C GLN A 372 -18.48 -2.26 -15.79
N PHE A 373 -17.29 -1.91 -15.29
CA PHE A 373 -16.04 -2.05 -16.04
C PHE A 373 -15.73 -3.51 -16.36
N LEU A 374 -15.78 -4.41 -15.36
CA LEU A 374 -15.39 -5.81 -15.52
C LEU A 374 -16.40 -6.63 -16.34
N ARG A 375 -17.69 -6.26 -16.33
CA ARG A 375 -18.67 -6.88 -17.24
C ARG A 375 -18.47 -6.44 -18.69
N ALA A 376 -18.02 -5.20 -18.91
CA ALA A 376 -17.66 -4.73 -20.24
C ALA A 376 -16.30 -5.30 -20.72
N ASN A 377 -15.42 -5.65 -19.80
CA ASN A 377 -14.05 -6.14 -20.05
C ASN A 377 -13.75 -7.38 -19.19
N PRO A 378 -14.45 -8.51 -19.38
CA PRO A 378 -14.31 -9.66 -18.52
C PRO A 378 -12.93 -10.32 -18.70
N PRO A 379 -12.18 -10.56 -17.61
CA PRO A 379 -10.86 -11.18 -17.69
C PRO A 379 -10.98 -12.63 -18.21
N PRO A 380 -10.08 -13.07 -19.09
CA PRO A 380 -10.08 -14.42 -19.65
C PRO A 380 -10.05 -15.51 -18.58
N GLY A 381 -10.75 -16.63 -18.81
CA GLY A 381 -10.79 -17.76 -17.88
C GLY A 381 -11.61 -17.53 -16.61
N THR A 382 -12.39 -16.47 -16.55
CA THR A 382 -13.30 -16.19 -15.44
C THR A 382 -14.73 -16.63 -15.71
N LEU A 383 -15.50 -16.90 -14.65
CA LEU A 383 -16.93 -17.15 -14.74
C LEU A 383 -17.66 -16.00 -15.43
N LEU A 384 -17.20 -14.77 -15.20
CA LEU A 384 -17.78 -13.58 -15.81
C LEU A 384 -17.61 -13.59 -17.33
N ALA A 385 -16.43 -13.98 -17.83
CA ALA A 385 -16.16 -14.17 -19.26
C ALA A 385 -17.10 -15.22 -19.87
N ARG A 386 -17.35 -16.34 -19.17
CA ARG A 386 -18.23 -17.41 -19.63
C ARG A 386 -19.71 -17.03 -19.61
N LEU A 387 -20.16 -16.23 -18.63
CA LEU A 387 -21.57 -15.85 -18.48
C LEU A 387 -22.06 -14.83 -19.51
N GLY A 388 -21.21 -14.41 -20.44
CA GLY A 388 -21.62 -13.58 -21.57
C GLY A 388 -21.22 -12.11 -21.41
N GLY A 389 -20.08 -11.87 -20.83
CA GLY A 389 -19.37 -10.62 -21.08
C GLY A 389 -18.98 -10.61 -22.56
N GLU A 390 -19.67 -9.84 -23.38
CA GLU A 390 -19.19 -9.56 -24.72
C GLU A 390 -17.98 -8.65 -24.60
N LEU A 391 -16.77 -9.20 -24.77
CA LEU A 391 -15.57 -8.39 -24.86
C LEU A 391 -15.66 -7.58 -26.16
N ARG A 392 -15.79 -6.28 -26.04
CA ARG A 392 -15.75 -5.35 -27.18
C ARG A 392 -14.33 -4.90 -27.41
N TYR A 393 -13.76 -5.30 -28.55
CA TYR A 393 -12.41 -4.90 -28.94
C TYR A 393 -12.46 -3.88 -30.08
N THR A 394 -11.86 -2.72 -29.88
CA THR A 394 -11.71 -1.71 -30.94
C THR A 394 -10.42 -1.99 -31.70
N ILE A 395 -10.54 -2.27 -32.99
CA ILE A 395 -9.41 -2.57 -33.88
C ILE A 395 -8.49 -1.37 -33.97
N VAL A 396 -7.19 -1.60 -33.75
CA VAL A 396 -6.13 -0.62 -33.91
C VAL A 396 -5.27 -0.93 -35.15
N ARG A 397 -4.46 0.05 -35.57
CA ARG A 397 -3.58 -0.12 -36.73
C ARG A 397 -2.59 -1.27 -36.50
N GLY A 398 -2.51 -2.19 -37.45
CA GLY A 398 -1.67 -3.39 -37.39
C GLY A 398 -2.37 -4.65 -36.91
N ASP A 399 -3.63 -4.59 -36.45
CA ASP A 399 -4.39 -5.76 -36.10
C ASP A 399 -4.84 -6.55 -37.33
N THR A 400 -4.85 -7.87 -37.14
CA THR A 400 -5.51 -8.83 -38.06
C THR A 400 -6.46 -9.71 -37.28
N LEU A 401 -7.47 -10.30 -37.93
CA LEU A 401 -8.38 -11.24 -37.26
C LEU A 401 -7.65 -12.40 -36.60
N SER A 402 -6.56 -12.89 -37.20
CA SER A 402 -5.76 -13.97 -36.65
C SER A 402 -4.99 -13.56 -35.41
N THR A 403 -4.37 -12.36 -35.40
CA THR A 403 -3.66 -11.86 -34.23
C THR A 403 -4.60 -11.52 -33.07
N ILE A 404 -5.78 -10.98 -33.37
CA ILE A 404 -6.82 -10.74 -32.37
C ILE A 404 -7.35 -12.08 -31.82
N ALA A 405 -7.66 -13.03 -32.68
CA ALA A 405 -8.14 -14.36 -32.29
C ALA A 405 -7.12 -15.08 -31.38
N GLN A 406 -5.84 -15.06 -31.74
CA GLN A 406 -4.75 -15.62 -30.95
C GLN A 406 -4.62 -14.93 -29.58
N ARG A 407 -4.67 -13.59 -29.56
CA ARG A 407 -4.60 -12.77 -28.33
C ARG A 407 -5.67 -13.13 -27.32
N TYR A 408 -6.87 -13.45 -27.79
CA TYR A 408 -8.03 -13.73 -26.96
C TYR A 408 -8.37 -15.22 -26.85
N GLY A 409 -7.52 -16.11 -27.33
CA GLY A 409 -7.69 -17.57 -27.20
C GLY A 409 -8.92 -18.13 -27.95
N VAL A 410 -9.36 -17.46 -29.01
CA VAL A 410 -10.49 -17.89 -29.85
C VAL A 410 -10.02 -18.22 -31.26
N THR A 411 -10.84 -18.94 -32.05
CA THR A 411 -10.50 -19.17 -33.47
C THR A 411 -10.96 -17.98 -34.33
N SER A 412 -10.23 -17.68 -35.41
CA SER A 412 -10.69 -16.66 -36.38
C SER A 412 -12.07 -16.96 -36.95
N LYS A 413 -12.42 -18.23 -37.06
CA LYS A 413 -13.76 -18.69 -37.50
C LYS A 413 -14.84 -18.26 -36.50
N THR A 414 -14.61 -18.53 -35.23
CA THR A 414 -15.53 -18.15 -34.14
C THR A 414 -15.68 -16.62 -34.06
N LEU A 415 -14.54 -15.89 -34.18
CA LEU A 415 -14.54 -14.45 -34.16
C LEU A 415 -15.34 -13.84 -35.33
N LYS A 416 -15.18 -14.38 -36.56
CA LYS A 416 -15.97 -13.99 -37.75
C LYS A 416 -17.43 -14.23 -37.54
N SER A 417 -17.82 -15.46 -37.17
CA SER A 417 -19.21 -15.85 -36.97
C SER A 417 -19.90 -14.94 -35.95
N ARG A 418 -19.23 -14.61 -34.85
CA ARG A 418 -19.79 -13.74 -33.80
C ARG A 418 -20.04 -12.31 -34.28
N ASN A 419 -19.22 -11.82 -35.22
CA ASN A 419 -19.28 -10.45 -35.73
C ASN A 419 -19.98 -10.33 -37.10
N GLY A 420 -20.58 -11.40 -37.62
CA GLY A 420 -21.21 -11.39 -38.93
C GLY A 420 -20.26 -11.09 -40.09
N LEU A 421 -18.95 -11.38 -39.91
CA LEU A 421 -17.94 -11.11 -40.94
C LEU A 421 -17.90 -12.26 -41.94
N THR A 422 -18.04 -11.91 -43.19
CA THR A 422 -18.00 -12.88 -44.32
C THR A 422 -16.58 -13.13 -44.81
N ASN A 423 -15.63 -12.22 -44.51
CA ASN A 423 -14.23 -12.31 -44.88
C ASN A 423 -13.31 -11.79 -43.75
N ASP A 424 -11.99 -11.77 -43.98
CA ASP A 424 -11.01 -11.38 -42.95
C ASP A 424 -10.72 -9.88 -42.95
N ARG A 425 -11.47 -9.07 -43.70
CA ARG A 425 -11.25 -7.61 -43.77
C ARG A 425 -11.84 -6.94 -42.55
N ILE A 426 -11.01 -6.25 -41.80
CA ILE A 426 -11.37 -5.44 -40.64
C ILE A 426 -10.85 -4.02 -40.82
N ARG A 427 -11.44 -3.05 -40.13
CA ARG A 427 -11.09 -1.62 -40.23
C ARG A 427 -10.63 -1.08 -38.88
N VAL A 428 -9.64 -0.22 -38.90
CA VAL A 428 -9.23 0.54 -37.69
C VAL A 428 -10.44 1.33 -37.16
N GLY A 429 -10.68 1.25 -35.85
CA GLY A 429 -11.84 1.84 -35.18
C GLY A 429 -13.10 0.95 -35.21
N GLN A 430 -13.14 -0.14 -35.95
CA GLN A 430 -14.24 -1.11 -35.93
C GLN A 430 -14.24 -1.85 -34.57
N ILE A 431 -15.42 -2.02 -33.98
CA ILE A 431 -15.57 -2.80 -32.74
C ILE A 431 -15.87 -4.24 -33.10
N LEU A 432 -15.06 -5.18 -32.59
CA LEU A 432 -15.33 -6.61 -32.66
C LEU A 432 -15.86 -7.11 -31.30
N LEU A 433 -16.87 -7.96 -31.37
CA LEU A 433 -17.36 -8.75 -30.25
C LEU A 433 -16.50 -10.02 -30.18
N ILE A 434 -15.68 -10.13 -29.13
CA ILE A 434 -14.86 -11.31 -28.93
C ILE A 434 -15.67 -12.33 -28.13
N PRO A 435 -15.93 -13.51 -28.66
CA PRO A 435 -16.62 -14.56 -27.91
C PRO A 435 -15.74 -15.02 -26.75
N THR A 436 -16.26 -14.96 -25.54
CA THR A 436 -15.57 -15.40 -24.34
C THR A 436 -16.06 -16.78 -23.97
N GLY A 437 -15.42 -17.82 -24.50
CA GLY A 437 -15.76 -19.20 -24.23
C GLY A 437 -15.84 -20.02 -25.50
N GLY A 438 -14.76 -20.69 -25.81
CA GLY A 438 -14.69 -21.84 -26.71
C GLY A 438 -14.03 -22.95 -25.93
#